data_04d4868d8d39ab4b2ba8fdd8c94ee679
#
_entry.id   04d4868d8d39ab4b2ba8fdd8c94ee679
#
_cell.length_a   1.000
_cell.length_b   1.000
_cell.length_c   1.000
_cell.angle_alpha   90.00
_cell.angle_beta   90.00
_cell.angle_gamma   90.00
#
_symmetry.space_group_name_H-M   'P 1'
#
loop_
_entity.id
_entity.type
_entity.pdbx_description
1 polymer ?
#
loop_
_entity_poly.entity_id
_entity_poly.type
_entity_poly.pdbx_seq_one_letter_code
_entity_poly.pdbx_strand_id
1 'polypeptide(L)'
;MDRQSNRFSWHPGIVGPDQEVSALITLVQSFSDTGLVQARVRDAILSQLPHHELGEFDIDLLLDHRDSRQPIIFDTDHFEGYERPRLVLHEVTDQLGQAFLVLEGPEPALGWESLVSSLTSLVDSMGIRLTVITDSIPIPTPHTRPAIVTRWASRPELILGSTSPFGRLQVPASFPVVLGQRLGETNHAVIGLASHVPHYLADLDYPESARALVEALRGATGLALPINSLAVAANTVRAEIDTQVNNSEELKAMLHALEEQYDSRVAQRELGTTQVAVPDAEDIGAEVEDFLRSIDEDDGPSNDDPDTQGSCLLYTSPSPRDATLSRMPSSA
;
A
#
# COMPACT_ATOMS: atom_id res chain seq x y z
N MET A 1 36.01 11.98 -1.67
CA MET A 1 35.02 11.17 -2.41
C MET A 1 34.35 10.26 -1.40
N ASP A 2 33.18 10.68 -0.97
CA ASP A 2 32.48 10.07 0.18
C ASP A 2 31.93 8.69 -0.21
N ARG A 3 32.41 7.64 0.44
CA ARG A 3 31.99 6.24 0.23
C ARG A 3 30.59 5.92 0.79
N GLN A 4 29.82 6.92 1.24
CA GLN A 4 28.53 6.75 1.91
C GLN A 4 27.30 6.99 1.03
N SER A 5 27.41 7.47 -0.20
CA SER A 5 26.25 7.94 -0.96
C SER A 5 25.67 6.96 -1.99
N ASN A 6 26.31 5.86 -2.30
CA ASN A 6 25.76 4.95 -3.31
C ASN A 6 25.54 3.54 -2.74
N ARG A 7 24.33 3.30 -2.25
CA ARG A 7 23.88 1.98 -1.76
C ARG A 7 23.43 1.06 -2.89
N PHE A 8 23.46 1.54 -4.13
CA PHE A 8 23.06 0.79 -5.32
C PHE A 8 24.26 0.07 -5.94
N SER A 9 24.10 -1.20 -6.23
CA SER A 9 25.09 -2.04 -6.89
C SER A 9 24.56 -2.55 -8.21
N TRP A 10 25.21 -2.16 -9.31
CA TRP A 10 24.91 -2.71 -10.63
C TRP A 10 25.27 -4.19 -10.68
N HIS A 11 24.49 -4.99 -11.39
CA HIS A 11 24.84 -6.36 -11.67
C HIS A 11 26.09 -6.45 -12.56
N PRO A 12 26.88 -7.55 -12.48
CA PRO A 12 28.10 -7.70 -13.25
C PRO A 12 27.87 -7.52 -14.76
N GLY A 13 28.62 -6.59 -15.37
CA GLY A 13 28.52 -6.27 -16.79
C GLY A 13 27.45 -5.23 -17.16
N ILE A 14 26.62 -4.78 -16.21
CA ILE A 14 25.62 -3.74 -16.41
C ILE A 14 26.17 -2.42 -15.89
N VAL A 15 26.00 -1.35 -16.68
CA VAL A 15 26.40 0.02 -16.34
C VAL A 15 25.26 1.02 -16.48
N GLY A 16 24.11 0.58 -16.94
CA GLY A 16 22.89 1.37 -17.16
C GLY A 16 21.85 0.57 -17.94
N PRO A 17 20.68 1.15 -18.20
CA PRO A 17 19.66 0.52 -19.04
C PRO A 17 20.17 0.33 -20.48
N ASP A 18 19.69 -0.74 -21.14
CA ASP A 18 20.02 -1.05 -22.53
C ASP A 18 19.37 -0.10 -23.54
N GLN A 19 18.26 0.53 -23.15
CA GLN A 19 17.48 1.44 -23.98
C GLN A 19 17.29 2.79 -23.27
N GLU A 20 16.86 3.80 -24.02
CA GLU A 20 16.43 5.07 -23.42
C GLU A 20 15.16 4.84 -22.62
N VAL A 21 15.22 5.13 -21.32
CA VAL A 21 14.12 4.97 -20.37
C VAL A 21 13.62 6.36 -19.97
N SER A 22 12.30 6.54 -19.96
CA SER A 22 11.70 7.84 -19.65
C SER A 22 10.90 7.88 -18.37
N ALA A 23 10.55 6.72 -17.83
CA ALA A 23 9.73 6.59 -16.64
C ALA A 23 10.32 5.59 -15.65
N LEU A 24 10.16 5.88 -14.35
CA LEU A 24 10.40 4.98 -13.24
C LEU A 24 9.06 4.75 -12.52
N ILE A 25 8.64 3.50 -12.40
CA ILE A 25 7.49 3.09 -11.58
C ILE A 25 8.01 2.47 -10.29
N THR A 26 7.54 2.96 -9.13
CA THR A 26 7.89 2.38 -7.84
C THR A 26 6.79 1.42 -7.39
N LEU A 27 7.14 0.16 -7.24
CA LEU A 27 6.32 -0.91 -6.67
C LEU A 27 6.91 -1.36 -5.33
N VAL A 28 7.29 -0.39 -4.53
CA VAL A 28 7.79 -0.61 -3.17
C VAL A 28 6.58 -0.76 -2.26
N GLN A 29 6.49 -1.92 -1.62
CA GLN A 29 5.42 -2.19 -0.66
C GLN A 29 5.46 -1.11 0.42
N SER A 30 4.33 -0.44 0.67
CA SER A 30 4.18 0.39 1.86
C SER A 30 3.94 -0.51 3.09
N PHE A 31 3.98 0.07 4.29
CA PHE A 31 3.78 -0.67 5.54
C PHE A 31 2.48 -1.53 5.56
N SER A 32 1.54 -1.25 4.67
CA SER A 32 0.40 -2.11 4.39
C SER A 32 0.19 -2.19 2.88
N ASP A 33 0.54 -3.31 2.25
CA ASP A 33 0.11 -3.59 0.86
C ASP A 33 -1.37 -3.97 0.87
N THR A 34 -2.22 -2.96 1.11
CA THR A 34 -3.66 -3.11 1.24
C THR A 34 -4.25 -3.77 0.00
N GLY A 35 -4.95 -4.88 0.19
CA GLY A 35 -5.54 -5.65 -0.91
C GLY A 35 -4.52 -6.38 -1.78
N LEU A 36 -3.26 -6.51 -1.35
CA LEU A 36 -2.14 -7.06 -2.12
C LEU A 36 -1.94 -6.37 -3.49
N VAL A 37 -2.30 -5.09 -3.58
CA VAL A 37 -2.33 -4.34 -4.85
C VAL A 37 -0.94 -4.21 -5.47
N GLN A 38 0.08 -3.85 -4.68
CA GLN A 38 1.45 -3.69 -5.17
C GLN A 38 2.01 -5.03 -5.69
N ALA A 39 1.79 -6.11 -4.92
CA ALA A 39 2.20 -7.44 -5.32
C ALA A 39 1.53 -7.86 -6.64
N ARG A 40 0.23 -7.63 -6.79
CA ARG A 40 -0.52 -7.95 -8.02
C ARG A 40 -0.07 -7.15 -9.23
N VAL A 41 0.21 -5.86 -9.07
CA VAL A 41 0.73 -5.01 -10.16
C VAL A 41 2.14 -5.45 -10.55
N ARG A 42 3.02 -5.72 -9.58
CA ARG A 42 4.35 -6.27 -9.82
C ARG A 42 4.27 -7.57 -10.61
N ASP A 43 3.48 -8.52 -10.16
CA ASP A 43 3.32 -9.82 -10.80
C ASP A 43 2.76 -9.68 -12.22
N ALA A 44 1.79 -8.79 -12.44
CA ALA A 44 1.26 -8.53 -13.77
C ALA A 44 2.32 -7.97 -14.72
N ILE A 45 3.18 -7.07 -14.25
CA ILE A 45 4.23 -6.45 -15.05
C ILE A 45 5.38 -7.46 -15.29
N LEU A 46 6.00 -7.96 -14.22
CA LEU A 46 7.22 -8.75 -14.33
C LEU A 46 7.00 -10.17 -14.86
N SER A 47 5.80 -10.76 -14.68
CA SER A 47 5.53 -12.10 -15.25
C SER A 47 5.15 -12.09 -16.74
N GLN A 48 4.68 -10.93 -17.27
CA GLN A 48 4.13 -10.86 -18.63
C GLN A 48 4.95 -10.01 -19.60
N LEU A 49 5.86 -9.17 -19.08
CA LEU A 49 6.70 -8.31 -19.92
C LEU A 49 8.16 -8.77 -19.91
N PRO A 50 8.88 -8.60 -21.04
CA PRO A 50 10.33 -8.79 -21.04
C PRO A 50 10.99 -7.84 -20.04
N HIS A 51 11.83 -8.38 -19.16
CA HIS A 51 12.55 -7.58 -18.19
C HIS A 51 13.89 -8.21 -17.82
N HIS A 52 14.79 -7.41 -17.27
CA HIS A 52 16.01 -7.87 -16.63
C HIS A 52 16.40 -6.96 -15.45
N GLU A 53 17.10 -7.53 -14.49
CA GLU A 53 17.58 -6.80 -13.34
C GLU A 53 18.80 -5.95 -13.70
N LEU A 54 18.76 -4.65 -13.41
CA LEU A 54 19.90 -3.74 -13.58
C LEU A 54 20.85 -3.79 -12.37
N GLY A 55 20.28 -3.92 -11.18
CA GLY A 55 21.01 -3.94 -9.92
C GLY A 55 20.10 -3.88 -8.71
N GLU A 56 20.69 -3.87 -7.54
CA GLU A 56 19.96 -3.87 -6.27
C GLU A 56 20.58 -2.92 -5.24
N PHE A 57 19.74 -2.50 -4.28
CA PHE A 57 20.20 -1.78 -3.09
C PHE A 57 20.63 -2.74 -2.00
N ASP A 58 21.59 -2.30 -1.17
CA ASP A 58 22.05 -3.06 0.00
C ASP A 58 20.94 -3.10 1.06
N ILE A 59 20.18 -4.19 1.04
CA ILE A 59 18.98 -4.36 1.85
C ILE A 59 19.29 -4.48 3.35
N ASP A 60 20.47 -4.99 3.73
CA ASP A 60 20.87 -5.15 5.13
C ASP A 60 21.03 -3.80 5.86
N LEU A 61 21.23 -2.72 5.09
CA LEU A 61 21.27 -1.37 5.61
C LEU A 61 19.90 -0.66 5.65
N LEU A 62 18.88 -1.28 5.07
CA LEU A 62 17.56 -0.70 4.84
C LEU A 62 16.45 -1.36 5.65
N LEU A 63 16.61 -2.64 6.02
CA LEU A 63 15.58 -3.39 6.75
C LEU A 63 15.97 -3.60 8.22
N ASP A 64 14.96 -3.58 9.09
CA ASP A 64 15.05 -4.11 10.44
C ASP A 64 14.41 -5.51 10.45
N HIS A 65 15.25 -6.54 10.48
CA HIS A 65 14.79 -7.93 10.51
C HIS A 65 13.98 -8.30 11.77
N ARG A 66 13.90 -7.43 12.77
CA ARG A 66 13.03 -7.64 13.95
C ARG A 66 11.57 -7.32 13.62
N ASP A 67 11.34 -6.35 12.74
CA ASP A 67 10.00 -5.91 12.37
C ASP A 67 9.43 -6.75 11.21
N SER A 68 10.30 -7.21 10.29
CA SER A 68 9.89 -7.99 9.13
C SER A 68 10.76 -9.25 9.01
N ARG A 69 10.28 -10.35 9.59
CA ARG A 69 10.93 -11.66 9.48
C ARG A 69 10.40 -12.44 8.30
N GLN A 70 11.30 -12.76 7.37
CA GLN A 70 10.93 -13.64 6.27
C GLN A 70 10.69 -15.07 6.80
N PRO A 71 9.67 -15.76 6.26
CA PRO A 71 9.43 -17.14 6.63
C PRO A 71 10.58 -18.04 6.18
N ILE A 72 10.82 -19.08 6.94
CA ILE A 72 11.75 -20.16 6.61
C ILE A 72 11.04 -21.48 6.88
N ILE A 73 11.26 -22.47 6.05
CA ILE A 73 10.65 -23.79 6.18
C ILE A 73 11.53 -24.65 7.09
N PHE A 74 10.92 -25.28 8.09
CA PHE A 74 11.55 -26.39 8.83
C PHE A 74 11.02 -27.69 8.26
N ASP A 75 11.86 -28.44 7.55
CA ASP A 75 11.53 -29.75 7.02
C ASP A 75 12.24 -30.83 7.84
N THR A 76 11.45 -31.53 8.60
CA THR A 76 11.82 -32.73 9.40
C THR A 76 12.99 -32.48 10.38
N ASP A 77 14.18 -32.16 9.90
CA ASP A 77 15.43 -32.03 10.69
C ASP A 77 16.35 -30.89 10.23
N HIS A 78 15.93 -30.09 9.23
CA HIS A 78 16.71 -28.97 8.70
C HIS A 78 15.82 -27.79 8.28
N PHE A 79 16.45 -26.63 8.10
CA PHE A 79 15.79 -25.42 7.59
C PHE A 79 16.15 -25.22 6.12
N GLU A 80 15.13 -24.83 5.30
CA GLU A 80 15.29 -24.52 3.89
C GLU A 80 14.37 -23.38 3.44
N GLY A 81 14.54 -22.91 2.22
CA GLY A 81 13.61 -21.97 1.59
C GLY A 81 13.69 -20.54 2.13
N TYR A 82 14.83 -20.12 2.72
CA TYR A 82 15.01 -18.72 3.08
C TYR A 82 15.22 -17.87 1.83
N GLU A 83 14.27 -16.97 1.57
CA GLU A 83 14.38 -15.98 0.50
C GLU A 83 14.77 -14.62 1.11
N ARG A 84 15.97 -14.15 0.72
CA ARG A 84 16.45 -12.83 1.15
C ARG A 84 15.56 -11.75 0.53
N PRO A 85 15.00 -10.79 1.32
CA PRO A 85 14.32 -9.64 0.74
C PRO A 85 15.31 -8.85 -0.14
N ARG A 86 14.80 -8.25 -1.21
CA ARG A 86 15.61 -7.48 -2.17
C ARG A 86 14.89 -6.21 -2.57
N LEU A 87 15.62 -5.12 -2.77
CA LEU A 87 15.12 -3.91 -3.39
C LEU A 87 15.85 -3.75 -4.72
N VAL A 88 15.14 -4.07 -5.80
CA VAL A 88 15.72 -4.32 -7.14
C VAL A 88 15.21 -3.28 -8.12
N LEU A 89 16.11 -2.83 -8.98
CA LEU A 89 15.78 -2.00 -10.14
C LEU A 89 15.80 -2.87 -11.40
N HIS A 90 14.67 -2.92 -12.11
CA HIS A 90 14.50 -3.64 -13.37
C HIS A 90 14.38 -2.67 -14.54
N GLU A 91 14.95 -3.03 -15.68
CA GLU A 91 14.53 -2.51 -16.97
C GLU A 91 13.45 -3.44 -17.53
N VAL A 92 12.33 -2.87 -17.94
CA VAL A 92 11.14 -3.57 -18.44
C VAL A 92 10.79 -3.00 -19.80
N THR A 93 10.38 -3.85 -20.74
CA THR A 93 9.88 -3.42 -22.04
C THR A 93 8.37 -3.66 -22.11
N ASP A 94 7.61 -2.64 -22.43
CA ASP A 94 6.15 -2.73 -22.54
C ASP A 94 5.70 -3.49 -23.78
N GLN A 95 4.37 -3.69 -23.95
CA GLN A 95 3.80 -4.44 -25.09
C GLN A 95 4.02 -3.77 -26.45
N LEU A 96 4.43 -2.50 -26.49
CA LEU A 96 4.74 -1.74 -27.72
C LEU A 96 6.25 -1.55 -27.95
N GLY A 97 7.10 -2.14 -27.08
CA GLY A 97 8.55 -2.08 -27.18
C GLY A 97 9.18 -0.84 -26.53
N GLN A 98 8.43 -0.10 -25.69
CA GLN A 98 8.95 1.04 -24.95
C GLN A 98 9.57 0.58 -23.63
N ALA A 99 10.83 0.99 -23.39
CA ALA A 99 11.53 0.68 -22.14
C ALA A 99 11.16 1.64 -21.01
N PHE A 100 11.07 1.11 -19.80
CA PHE A 100 10.85 1.85 -18.57
C PHE A 100 11.49 1.12 -17.39
N LEU A 101 11.59 1.78 -16.24
CA LEU A 101 12.18 1.20 -15.04
C LEU A 101 11.10 0.84 -14.01
N VAL A 102 11.35 -0.24 -13.28
CA VAL A 102 10.57 -0.65 -12.11
C VAL A 102 11.51 -0.82 -10.93
N LEU A 103 11.24 -0.10 -9.86
CA LEU A 103 11.84 -0.33 -8.55
C LEU A 103 10.87 -1.17 -7.73
N GLU A 104 11.25 -2.37 -7.33
CA GLU A 104 10.40 -3.27 -6.56
C GLU A 104 11.09 -3.82 -5.33
N GLY A 105 10.32 -4.08 -4.28
CA GLY A 105 10.80 -4.67 -3.04
C GLY A 105 10.03 -4.20 -1.82
N PRO A 106 10.47 -4.61 -0.61
CA PRO A 106 9.87 -4.18 0.64
C PRO A 106 10.16 -2.71 0.94
N GLU A 107 9.29 -2.09 1.73
CA GLU A 107 9.54 -0.75 2.26
C GLU A 107 10.77 -0.77 3.18
N PRO A 108 11.73 0.15 2.97
CA PRO A 108 12.85 0.29 3.88
C PRO A 108 12.39 0.77 5.26
N ALA A 109 12.84 0.09 6.32
CA ALA A 109 12.62 0.50 7.69
C ALA A 109 13.62 1.59 8.14
N LEU A 110 14.78 1.66 7.49
CA LEU A 110 15.91 2.51 7.88
C LEU A 110 16.48 3.27 6.68
N GLY A 111 17.18 4.36 6.96
CA GLY A 111 18.06 5.03 6.00
C GLY A 111 17.33 5.73 4.85
N TRP A 112 16.12 6.17 5.01
CA TRP A 112 15.28 6.79 3.99
C TRP A 112 15.97 7.94 3.25
N GLU A 113 16.51 8.93 3.95
CA GLU A 113 17.16 10.08 3.30
C GLU A 113 18.39 9.70 2.46
N SER A 114 19.14 8.69 2.91
CA SER A 114 20.28 8.17 2.15
C SER A 114 19.83 7.40 0.90
N LEU A 115 18.75 6.61 1.00
CA LEU A 115 18.16 5.90 -0.13
C LEU A 115 17.56 6.88 -1.14
N VAL A 116 16.83 7.91 -0.67
CA VAL A 116 16.31 8.99 -1.51
C VAL A 116 17.43 9.67 -2.29
N SER A 117 18.55 10.02 -1.62
CA SER A 117 19.70 10.62 -2.30
C SER A 117 20.29 9.72 -3.40
N SER A 118 20.39 8.41 -3.13
CA SER A 118 20.87 7.44 -4.11
C SER A 118 19.90 7.31 -5.30
N LEU A 119 18.59 7.23 -5.03
CA LEU A 119 17.57 7.16 -6.08
C LEU A 119 17.50 8.45 -6.91
N THR A 120 17.60 9.62 -6.29
CA THR A 120 17.67 10.89 -7.01
C THR A 120 18.87 10.90 -7.97
N SER A 121 20.04 10.46 -7.50
CA SER A 121 21.23 10.36 -8.36
C SER A 121 21.05 9.40 -9.53
N LEU A 122 20.32 8.29 -9.33
CA LEU A 122 19.99 7.36 -10.40
C LEU A 122 19.02 7.98 -11.41
N VAL A 123 17.94 8.63 -10.93
CA VAL A 123 16.96 9.35 -11.75
C VAL A 123 17.65 10.38 -12.65
N ASP A 124 18.57 11.18 -12.07
CA ASP A 124 19.36 12.16 -12.81
C ASP A 124 20.27 11.52 -13.87
N SER A 125 21.03 10.51 -13.45
CA SER A 125 22.03 9.88 -14.34
C SER A 125 21.42 9.14 -15.51
N MET A 126 20.21 8.61 -15.35
CA MET A 126 19.47 7.90 -16.41
C MET A 126 18.53 8.80 -17.21
N GLY A 127 18.40 10.09 -16.85
CA GLY A 127 17.54 11.03 -17.56
C GLY A 127 16.05 10.72 -17.42
N ILE A 128 15.61 10.14 -16.28
CA ILE A 128 14.21 9.81 -16.03
C ILE A 128 13.36 11.08 -16.02
N ARG A 129 12.38 11.14 -16.89
CA ARG A 129 11.51 12.33 -17.05
C ARG A 129 10.31 12.30 -16.11
N LEU A 130 9.84 11.11 -15.71
CA LEU A 130 8.68 10.94 -14.85
C LEU A 130 8.92 9.80 -13.86
N THR A 131 8.75 10.06 -12.57
CA THR A 131 8.67 9.02 -11.53
C THR A 131 7.22 8.85 -11.10
N VAL A 132 6.71 7.62 -11.10
CA VAL A 132 5.37 7.32 -10.64
C VAL A 132 5.46 6.55 -9.33
N ILE A 133 4.93 7.16 -8.27
CA ILE A 133 4.81 6.56 -6.95
C ILE A 133 3.47 5.85 -6.89
N THR A 134 3.47 4.56 -6.56
CA THR A 134 2.26 3.78 -6.42
C THR A 134 1.99 3.42 -4.96
N ASP A 135 0.72 3.39 -4.59
CA ASP A 135 0.26 3.04 -3.26
C ASP A 135 -1.15 2.43 -3.30
N SER A 136 -1.57 1.84 -2.18
CA SER A 136 -2.94 1.37 -1.96
C SER A 136 -3.42 1.75 -0.56
N ILE A 137 -4.66 2.20 -0.46
CA ILE A 137 -5.21 2.73 0.80
C ILE A 137 -6.59 2.13 1.09
N PRO A 138 -6.87 1.73 2.34
CA PRO A 138 -8.19 1.27 2.72
C PRO A 138 -9.14 2.46 2.85
N ILE A 139 -10.29 2.40 2.14
CA ILE A 139 -11.28 3.48 2.13
C ILE A 139 -12.67 2.87 2.36
N PRO A 140 -13.59 3.55 3.08
CA PRO A 140 -14.99 3.15 3.18
C PRO A 140 -15.70 3.34 1.82
N THR A 141 -15.55 2.34 0.95
CA THR A 141 -16.14 2.29 -0.40
C THR A 141 -16.68 0.89 -0.66
N PRO A 142 -17.79 0.73 -1.38
CA PRO A 142 -18.31 -0.59 -1.69
C PRO A 142 -17.57 -1.21 -2.89
N HIS A 143 -17.38 -2.53 -2.87
CA HIS A 143 -16.78 -3.27 -3.99
C HIS A 143 -17.68 -3.33 -5.24
N THR A 144 -18.95 -2.97 -5.10
CA THR A 144 -19.94 -2.91 -6.18
C THR A 144 -19.83 -1.66 -7.04
N ARG A 145 -19.02 -0.68 -6.64
CA ARG A 145 -18.74 0.54 -7.42
C ARG A 145 -17.34 0.49 -8.01
N PRO A 146 -17.04 1.26 -9.08
CA PRO A 146 -15.71 1.30 -9.70
C PRO A 146 -14.62 1.67 -8.68
N ALA A 147 -13.50 0.96 -8.72
CA ALA A 147 -12.34 1.31 -7.92
C ALA A 147 -11.77 2.67 -8.37
N ILE A 148 -11.51 3.54 -7.39
CA ILE A 148 -10.98 4.89 -7.62
C ILE A 148 -9.47 4.88 -7.37
N VAL A 149 -8.73 5.70 -8.10
CA VAL A 149 -7.33 5.99 -7.86
C VAL A 149 -7.17 7.48 -7.58
N THR A 150 -6.79 7.81 -6.35
CA THR A 150 -6.41 9.19 -5.99
C THR A 150 -5.07 9.52 -6.63
N ARG A 151 -4.98 10.74 -7.17
CA ARG A 151 -3.77 11.25 -7.83
C ARG A 151 -3.24 12.46 -7.09
N TRP A 152 -1.93 12.53 -6.96
CA TRP A 152 -1.21 13.72 -6.53
C TRP A 152 0.03 13.91 -7.41
N ALA A 153 0.66 15.07 -7.40
CA ALA A 153 1.85 15.30 -8.19
C ALA A 153 2.75 16.36 -7.58
N SER A 154 4.03 16.35 -7.96
CA SER A 154 4.99 17.38 -7.58
C SER A 154 4.63 18.76 -8.16
N ARG A 155 3.87 18.78 -9.26
CA ARG A 155 3.38 20.00 -9.92
C ARG A 155 1.95 19.79 -10.40
N PRO A 156 1.03 20.77 -10.21
CA PRO A 156 -0.37 20.64 -10.59
C PRO A 156 -0.60 20.31 -12.07
N GLU A 157 0.29 20.76 -12.95
CA GLU A 157 0.19 20.58 -14.41
C GLU A 157 0.26 19.11 -14.83
N LEU A 158 0.85 18.24 -13.99
CA LEU A 158 0.99 16.81 -14.28
C LEU A 158 -0.31 16.04 -14.11
N ILE A 159 -1.29 16.61 -13.38
CA ILE A 159 -2.58 15.96 -13.06
C ILE A 159 -3.76 16.88 -13.37
N LEU A 160 -3.69 17.65 -14.47
CA LEU A 160 -4.78 18.55 -14.89
C LEU A 160 -6.12 17.80 -14.94
N GLY A 161 -7.16 18.47 -14.42
CA GLY A 161 -8.52 17.91 -14.37
C GLY A 161 -8.74 16.84 -13.30
N SER A 162 -7.72 16.49 -12.51
CA SER A 162 -7.86 15.61 -11.35
C SER A 162 -8.30 16.41 -10.12
N THR A 163 -9.35 15.94 -9.45
CA THR A 163 -9.78 16.47 -8.15
C THR A 163 -9.52 15.41 -7.09
N SER A 164 -8.77 15.77 -6.04
CA SER A 164 -8.63 14.89 -4.88
C SER A 164 -9.98 14.77 -4.16
N PRO A 165 -10.39 13.57 -3.74
CA PRO A 165 -11.56 13.43 -2.87
C PRO A 165 -11.31 13.93 -1.45
N PHE A 166 -10.05 14.16 -1.11
CA PHE A 166 -9.62 14.53 0.23
C PHE A 166 -9.21 16.00 0.27
N GLY A 167 -9.54 16.68 1.37
CA GLY A 167 -8.99 17.98 1.71
C GLY A 167 -7.58 17.87 2.29
N ARG A 168 -7.27 18.71 3.30
CA ARG A 168 -6.00 18.64 4.02
C ARG A 168 -6.06 17.51 5.05
N LEU A 169 -5.20 16.53 4.90
CA LEU A 169 -5.09 15.37 5.80
C LEU A 169 -3.68 15.28 6.38
N GLN A 170 -3.56 14.77 7.58
CA GLN A 170 -2.31 14.30 8.16
C GLN A 170 -2.34 12.78 8.17
N VAL A 171 -1.38 12.16 7.50
CA VAL A 171 -1.25 10.70 7.38
C VAL A 171 0.16 10.28 7.81
N PRO A 172 0.34 9.03 8.27
CA PRO A 172 1.68 8.47 8.46
C PRO A 172 2.48 8.55 7.17
N ALA A 173 3.76 8.90 7.28
CA ALA A 173 4.66 8.92 6.14
C ALA A 173 5.01 7.48 5.73
N SER A 174 5.04 7.22 4.42
CA SER A 174 5.64 6.03 3.84
C SER A 174 6.86 6.40 3.01
N PHE A 175 7.81 5.48 2.86
CA PHE A 175 9.01 5.73 2.06
C PHE A 175 8.69 6.18 0.62
N PRO A 176 7.77 5.53 -0.12
CA PRO A 176 7.44 5.97 -1.48
C PRO A 176 6.94 7.41 -1.54
N VAL A 177 6.11 7.83 -0.59
CA VAL A 177 5.58 9.21 -0.53
C VAL A 177 6.70 10.21 -0.22
N VAL A 178 7.60 9.89 0.73
CA VAL A 178 8.78 10.72 1.03
C VAL A 178 9.70 10.82 -0.18
N LEU A 179 9.97 9.72 -0.88
CA LEU A 179 10.73 9.74 -2.13
C LEU A 179 10.11 10.70 -3.15
N GLY A 180 8.80 10.59 -3.37
CA GLY A 180 8.08 11.47 -4.30
C GLY A 180 8.15 12.95 -3.91
N GLN A 181 8.03 13.27 -2.62
CA GLN A 181 8.17 14.63 -2.11
C GLN A 181 9.58 15.16 -2.37
N ARG A 182 10.64 14.43 -2.00
CA ARG A 182 12.04 14.83 -2.17
C ARG A 182 12.42 15.02 -3.65
N LEU A 183 11.98 14.12 -4.53
CA LEU A 183 12.16 14.29 -5.98
C LEU A 183 11.46 15.57 -6.47
N GLY A 184 10.25 15.84 -5.99
CA GLY A 184 9.54 17.08 -6.33
C GLY A 184 10.28 18.34 -5.87
N GLU A 185 10.89 18.34 -4.67
CA GLU A 185 11.71 19.44 -4.14
C GLU A 185 12.95 19.73 -5.01
N THR A 186 13.45 18.73 -5.72
CA THR A 186 14.56 18.85 -6.69
C THR A 186 14.10 19.04 -8.14
N ASN A 187 12.84 19.46 -8.34
CA ASN A 187 12.20 19.74 -9.64
C ASN A 187 11.98 18.53 -10.56
N HIS A 188 12.06 17.30 -10.09
CA HIS A 188 11.64 16.14 -10.86
C HIS A 188 10.12 16.09 -11.02
N ALA A 189 9.68 15.58 -12.17
CA ALA A 189 8.27 15.29 -12.38
C ALA A 189 7.88 14.02 -11.63
N VAL A 190 6.94 14.14 -10.69
CA VAL A 190 6.42 13.00 -9.91
C VAL A 190 4.91 13.00 -9.97
N ILE A 191 4.33 11.82 -10.21
CA ILE A 191 2.90 11.55 -10.05
C ILE A 191 2.76 10.44 -9.02
N GLY A 192 1.89 10.64 -8.04
CA GLY A 192 1.47 9.61 -7.10
C GLY A 192 0.10 9.08 -7.45
N LEU A 193 -0.07 7.76 -7.38
CA LEU A 193 -1.28 7.02 -7.65
C LEU A 193 -1.58 6.12 -6.46
N ALA A 194 -2.63 6.45 -5.70
CA ALA A 194 -3.10 5.65 -4.58
C ALA A 194 -4.43 4.97 -4.94
N SER A 195 -4.41 3.66 -5.09
CA SER A 195 -5.60 2.86 -5.40
C SER A 195 -6.44 2.64 -4.14
N HIS A 196 -7.75 2.81 -4.25
CA HIS A 196 -8.67 2.60 -3.15
C HIS A 196 -9.06 1.13 -3.05
N VAL A 197 -8.93 0.58 -1.85
CA VAL A 197 -9.38 -0.76 -1.50
C VAL A 197 -10.54 -0.62 -0.51
N PRO A 198 -11.67 -1.32 -0.70
CA PRO A 198 -12.70 -1.37 0.33
C PRO A 198 -12.10 -1.80 1.66
N HIS A 199 -12.32 -1.03 2.73
CA HIS A 199 -11.67 -1.26 4.03
C HIS A 199 -11.90 -2.67 4.59
N TYR A 200 -13.08 -3.26 4.34
CA TYR A 200 -13.43 -4.63 4.74
C TYR A 200 -12.75 -5.73 3.90
N LEU A 201 -12.01 -5.35 2.84
CA LEU A 201 -11.20 -6.23 2.00
C LEU A 201 -9.70 -5.90 2.11
N ALA A 202 -9.31 -5.06 3.07
CA ALA A 202 -7.95 -4.54 3.17
C ALA A 202 -6.89 -5.64 3.31
N ASP A 203 -7.20 -6.68 4.07
CA ASP A 203 -6.31 -7.83 4.33
C ASP A 203 -6.51 -8.99 3.35
N LEU A 204 -7.37 -8.82 2.34
CA LEU A 204 -7.67 -9.84 1.34
C LEU A 204 -7.05 -9.45 -0.02
N ASP A 205 -6.86 -10.44 -0.87
CA ASP A 205 -6.47 -10.20 -2.27
C ASP A 205 -7.62 -9.53 -3.04
N TYR A 206 -7.39 -8.29 -3.50
CA TYR A 206 -8.39 -7.50 -4.22
C TYR A 206 -7.88 -7.00 -5.59
N PRO A 207 -7.90 -7.85 -6.62
CA PRO A 207 -7.34 -7.57 -7.95
C PRO A 207 -8.00 -6.40 -8.68
N GLU A 208 -9.22 -6.01 -8.32
CA GLU A 208 -9.91 -4.87 -8.96
C GLU A 208 -9.15 -3.55 -8.70
N SER A 209 -8.65 -3.34 -7.49
CA SER A 209 -7.81 -2.15 -7.20
C SER A 209 -6.47 -2.19 -7.92
N ALA A 210 -5.86 -3.37 -8.08
CA ALA A 210 -4.66 -3.53 -8.88
C ALA A 210 -4.93 -3.23 -10.36
N ARG A 211 -6.07 -3.69 -10.92
CA ARG A 211 -6.51 -3.38 -12.26
C ARG A 211 -6.68 -1.87 -12.47
N ALA A 212 -7.36 -1.20 -11.53
CA ALA A 212 -7.56 0.25 -11.57
C ALA A 212 -6.22 1.01 -11.48
N LEU A 213 -5.26 0.53 -10.68
CA LEU A 213 -3.93 1.12 -10.56
C LEU A 213 -3.14 0.99 -11.88
N VAL A 214 -3.16 -0.20 -12.53
CA VAL A 214 -2.51 -0.39 -13.85
C VAL A 214 -3.15 0.52 -14.91
N GLU A 215 -4.46 0.69 -14.90
CA GLU A 215 -5.17 1.60 -15.80
C GLU A 215 -4.74 3.06 -15.59
N ALA A 216 -4.60 3.48 -14.32
CA ALA A 216 -4.08 4.80 -13.97
C ALA A 216 -2.61 4.99 -14.38
N LEU A 217 -1.76 3.96 -14.20
CA LEU A 217 -0.37 3.93 -14.66
C LEU A 217 -0.28 4.11 -16.19
N ARG A 218 -1.10 3.38 -16.95
CA ARG A 218 -1.18 3.54 -18.42
C ARG A 218 -1.54 4.98 -18.80
N GLY A 219 -2.52 5.56 -18.12
CA GLY A 219 -2.92 6.95 -18.35
C GLY A 219 -1.86 7.99 -18.00
N ALA A 220 -1.05 7.74 -16.96
CA ALA A 220 -0.02 8.66 -16.49
C ALA A 220 1.27 8.58 -17.32
N THR A 221 1.63 7.38 -17.79
CA THR A 221 2.92 7.12 -18.45
C THR A 221 2.82 6.95 -19.97
N GLY A 222 1.65 6.61 -20.49
CA GLY A 222 1.46 6.19 -21.89
C GLY A 222 1.95 4.77 -22.19
N LEU A 223 2.45 4.03 -21.18
CA LEU A 223 2.95 2.67 -21.36
C LEU A 223 1.82 1.66 -21.63
N ALA A 224 2.09 0.71 -22.49
CA ALA A 224 1.19 -0.41 -22.78
C ALA A 224 1.39 -1.56 -21.77
N LEU A 225 0.90 -1.37 -20.53
CA LEU A 225 1.03 -2.36 -19.46
C LEU A 225 -0.04 -3.47 -19.57
N PRO A 226 0.24 -4.72 -19.16
CA PRO A 226 -0.73 -5.81 -19.21
C PRO A 226 -1.83 -5.63 -18.15
N ILE A 227 -3.10 -5.85 -18.53
CA ILE A 227 -4.26 -5.65 -17.66
C ILE A 227 -5.22 -6.85 -17.67
N ASN A 228 -5.15 -7.71 -18.70
CA ASN A 228 -6.15 -8.75 -18.92
C ASN A 228 -6.20 -9.81 -17.80
N SER A 229 -5.06 -10.22 -17.28
CA SER A 229 -4.99 -11.18 -16.17
C SER A 229 -5.61 -10.63 -14.90
N LEU A 230 -5.40 -9.34 -14.61
CA LEU A 230 -6.02 -8.65 -13.48
C LEU A 230 -7.53 -8.54 -13.64
N ALA A 231 -8.02 -8.26 -14.85
CA ALA A 231 -9.46 -8.21 -15.14
C ALA A 231 -10.15 -9.56 -14.91
N VAL A 232 -9.51 -10.65 -15.30
CA VAL A 232 -10.03 -12.03 -15.06
C VAL A 232 -10.05 -12.33 -13.56
N ALA A 233 -8.95 -12.06 -12.85
CA ALA A 233 -8.86 -12.27 -11.41
C ALA A 233 -9.89 -11.41 -10.64
N ALA A 234 -10.07 -10.14 -11.03
CA ALA A 234 -11.04 -9.24 -10.43
C ALA A 234 -12.48 -9.77 -10.55
N ASN A 235 -12.85 -10.29 -11.70
CA ASN A 235 -14.18 -10.88 -11.90
C ASN A 235 -14.40 -12.13 -11.02
N THR A 236 -13.38 -12.97 -10.87
CA THR A 236 -13.46 -14.16 -10.01
C THR A 236 -13.63 -13.79 -8.56
N VAL A 237 -12.76 -12.93 -8.04
CA VAL A 237 -12.81 -12.49 -6.64
C VAL A 237 -14.11 -11.73 -6.34
N ARG A 238 -14.60 -10.91 -7.27
CA ARG A 238 -15.89 -10.23 -7.12
C ARG A 238 -17.03 -11.22 -6.93
N ALA A 239 -17.10 -12.27 -7.75
CA ALA A 239 -18.15 -13.29 -7.63
C ALA A 239 -18.10 -14.03 -6.28
N GLU A 240 -16.90 -14.27 -5.74
CA GLU A 240 -16.71 -14.85 -4.41
C GLU A 240 -17.21 -13.92 -3.31
N ILE A 241 -16.85 -12.61 -3.37
CA ILE A 241 -17.31 -11.60 -2.42
C ILE A 241 -18.84 -11.47 -2.49
N ASP A 242 -19.41 -11.35 -3.68
CA ASP A 242 -20.87 -11.27 -3.87
C ASP A 242 -21.58 -12.49 -3.24
N THR A 243 -20.99 -13.68 -3.35
CA THR A 243 -21.53 -14.89 -2.72
C THR A 243 -21.49 -14.82 -1.19
N GLN A 244 -20.38 -14.33 -0.61
CA GLN A 244 -20.26 -14.18 0.85
C GLN A 244 -21.24 -13.13 1.38
N VAL A 245 -21.36 -11.99 0.72
CA VAL A 245 -22.29 -10.92 1.08
C VAL A 245 -23.74 -11.45 1.02
N ASN A 246 -24.11 -12.20 -0.02
CA ASN A 246 -25.46 -12.74 -0.16
C ASN A 246 -25.84 -13.75 0.94
N ASN A 247 -24.86 -14.32 1.62
CA ASN A 247 -25.07 -15.29 2.70
C ASN A 247 -25.16 -14.63 4.11
N SER A 248 -24.96 -13.30 4.22
CA SER A 248 -25.00 -12.59 5.49
C SER A 248 -25.85 -11.31 5.38
N GLU A 249 -26.88 -11.21 6.22
CA GLU A 249 -27.73 -10.01 6.27
C GLU A 249 -26.95 -8.80 6.80
N GLU A 250 -26.03 -9.01 7.72
CA GLU A 250 -25.16 -7.96 8.26
C GLU A 250 -24.26 -7.35 7.18
N LEU A 251 -23.59 -8.20 6.38
CA LEU A 251 -22.76 -7.73 5.27
C LEU A 251 -23.58 -7.02 4.19
N LYS A 252 -24.82 -7.45 3.94
CA LYS A 252 -25.73 -6.74 3.02
C LYS A 252 -26.07 -5.35 3.54
N ALA A 253 -26.42 -5.23 4.82
CA ALA A 253 -26.76 -3.94 5.41
C ALA A 253 -25.56 -2.98 5.38
N MET A 254 -24.36 -3.45 5.75
CA MET A 254 -23.11 -2.68 5.65
C MET A 254 -22.85 -2.24 4.20
N LEU A 255 -22.97 -3.14 3.23
CA LEU A 255 -22.74 -2.84 1.82
C LEU A 255 -23.72 -1.76 1.32
N HIS A 256 -25.00 -1.89 1.66
CA HIS A 256 -26.03 -0.91 1.28
C HIS A 256 -25.70 0.49 1.83
N ALA A 257 -25.30 0.60 3.09
CA ALA A 257 -24.89 1.87 3.69
C ALA A 257 -23.68 2.49 2.97
N LEU A 258 -22.68 1.68 2.59
CA LEU A 258 -21.51 2.13 1.83
C LEU A 258 -21.90 2.58 0.41
N GLU A 259 -22.84 1.89 -0.24
CA GLU A 259 -23.36 2.29 -1.55
C GLU A 259 -24.08 3.64 -1.50
N GLU A 260 -24.96 3.84 -0.55
CA GLU A 260 -25.68 5.13 -0.36
C GLU A 260 -24.69 6.27 -0.11
N GLN A 261 -23.68 6.03 0.74
CA GLN A 261 -22.65 7.03 1.02
C GLN A 261 -21.80 7.35 -0.22
N TYR A 262 -21.43 6.34 -1.00
CA TYR A 262 -20.67 6.52 -2.24
C TYR A 262 -21.49 7.32 -3.27
N ASP A 263 -22.71 6.90 -3.53
CA ASP A 263 -23.60 7.51 -4.53
C ASP A 263 -23.92 8.97 -4.15
N SER A 264 -24.11 9.26 -2.85
CA SER A 264 -24.30 10.62 -2.34
C SER A 264 -23.08 11.51 -2.59
N ARG A 265 -21.86 11.00 -2.37
CA ARG A 265 -20.60 11.73 -2.64
C ARG A 265 -20.43 12.01 -4.14
N VAL A 266 -20.78 11.07 -5.00
CA VAL A 266 -20.71 11.25 -6.47
C VAL A 266 -21.69 12.33 -6.90
N ALA A 267 -22.95 12.28 -6.44
CA ALA A 267 -23.97 13.28 -6.75
C ALA A 267 -23.58 14.70 -6.29
N GLN A 268 -22.97 14.84 -5.10
CA GLN A 268 -22.47 16.13 -4.60
C GLN A 268 -21.36 16.71 -5.47
N ARG A 269 -20.45 15.86 -6.00
CA ARG A 269 -19.39 16.29 -6.92
C ARG A 269 -19.93 16.77 -8.25
N GLU A 270 -20.92 16.09 -8.82
CA GLU A 270 -21.55 16.46 -10.09
C GLU A 270 -22.32 17.80 -9.96
N LEU A 271 -22.86 18.10 -8.80
CA LEU A 271 -23.54 19.37 -8.50
C LEU A 271 -22.60 20.55 -8.25
N GLY A 272 -21.27 20.35 -8.32
CA GLY A 272 -20.27 21.42 -8.14
C GLY A 272 -20.19 21.99 -6.72
N THR A 273 -20.79 21.35 -5.73
CA THR A 273 -20.70 21.71 -4.31
C THR A 273 -19.41 21.15 -3.71
N THR A 274 -18.32 21.80 -4.02
CA THR A 274 -16.99 21.43 -3.49
C THR A 274 -16.80 22.05 -2.10
N GLN A 275 -17.39 21.46 -1.07
CA GLN A 275 -16.93 21.53 0.31
C GLN A 275 -17.56 20.37 1.08
N VAL A 276 -16.98 19.21 0.95
CA VAL A 276 -17.21 18.17 1.96
C VAL A 276 -16.22 18.47 3.08
N ALA A 277 -16.72 18.94 4.22
CA ALA A 277 -15.95 18.88 5.46
C ALA A 277 -15.60 17.40 5.67
N VAL A 278 -14.34 17.06 5.55
CA VAL A 278 -13.86 15.74 5.94
C VAL A 278 -13.95 15.75 7.47
N PRO A 279 -14.68 14.79 8.10
CA PRO A 279 -14.68 14.67 9.53
C PRO A 279 -13.21 14.58 9.98
N ASP A 280 -12.82 15.35 10.98
CA ASP A 280 -11.47 15.22 11.48
C ASP A 280 -11.33 13.91 12.28
N ALA A 281 -10.12 13.56 12.69
CA ALA A 281 -9.89 12.30 13.41
C ALA A 281 -10.64 12.25 14.73
N GLU A 282 -11.01 13.40 15.33
CA GLU A 282 -11.81 13.51 16.55
C GLU A 282 -13.29 13.21 16.26
N ASP A 283 -13.82 13.67 15.12
CA ASP A 283 -15.19 13.37 14.68
C ASP A 283 -15.38 11.88 14.38
N ILE A 284 -14.39 11.25 13.70
CA ILE A 284 -14.40 9.80 13.44
C ILE A 284 -14.27 9.01 14.76
N GLY A 285 -13.43 9.47 15.67
CA GLY A 285 -13.28 8.88 17.01
C GLY A 285 -14.58 8.94 17.79
N ALA A 286 -15.28 10.07 17.79
CA ALA A 286 -16.54 10.26 18.48
C ALA A 286 -17.66 9.37 17.89
N GLU A 287 -17.72 9.22 16.58
CA GLU A 287 -18.71 8.37 15.91
C GLU A 287 -18.48 6.88 16.19
N VAL A 288 -17.22 6.46 16.29
CA VAL A 288 -16.85 5.10 16.71
C VAL A 288 -17.16 4.86 18.20
N GLU A 289 -16.90 5.83 19.09
CA GLU A 289 -17.24 5.73 20.50
C GLU A 289 -18.76 5.70 20.74
N ASP A 290 -19.54 6.47 20.00
CA ASP A 290 -20.99 6.45 20.07
C ASP A 290 -21.57 5.13 19.53
N PHE A 291 -20.99 4.58 18.47
CA PHE A 291 -21.35 3.27 17.94
C PHE A 291 -21.05 2.15 18.95
N LEU A 292 -19.86 2.15 19.56
CA LEU A 292 -19.50 1.17 20.60
C LEU A 292 -20.41 1.30 21.84
N ARG A 293 -20.78 2.52 22.24
CA ARG A 293 -21.71 2.76 23.36
C ARG A 293 -23.12 2.25 23.04
N SER A 294 -23.58 2.36 21.78
CA SER A 294 -24.89 1.85 21.35
C SER A 294 -24.97 0.32 21.40
N ILE A 295 -23.82 -0.37 21.19
CA ILE A 295 -23.76 -1.83 21.32
C ILE A 295 -23.81 -2.26 22.79
N ASP A 296 -23.12 -1.51 23.69
CA ASP A 296 -23.14 -1.81 25.13
C ASP A 296 -24.49 -1.52 25.79
N GLU A 297 -25.33 -0.62 25.23
CA GLU A 297 -26.67 -0.31 25.75
C GLU A 297 -27.75 -1.32 25.32
N ASP A 298 -27.52 -2.11 24.26
CA ASP A 298 -28.46 -3.15 23.79
C ASP A 298 -28.31 -4.49 24.54
N ASP A 299 -27.24 -4.66 25.34
CA ASP A 299 -27.05 -5.76 26.30
C ASP A 299 -27.59 -5.39 27.72
N GLY A 300 -28.84 -5.01 27.79
CA GLY A 300 -29.57 -4.80 29.03
C GLY A 300 -29.79 -6.13 29.77
N PRO A 301 -29.76 -6.12 31.15
CA PRO A 301 -29.63 -7.31 31.96
C PRO A 301 -30.90 -8.17 31.94
N SER A 302 -30.83 -9.37 31.40
CA SER A 302 -31.79 -10.42 31.67
C SER A 302 -31.36 -11.22 32.88
N ASN A 303 -32.28 -11.22 33.87
CA ASN A 303 -32.23 -11.83 35.17
C ASN A 303 -31.79 -13.30 35.23
N ASP A 304 -31.03 -13.55 36.30
CA ASP A 304 -31.02 -14.75 37.17
C ASP A 304 -31.00 -16.15 36.53
N ASP A 305 -29.82 -16.79 36.59
CA ASP A 305 -29.72 -18.11 37.25
C ASP A 305 -28.25 -18.40 37.72
N PRO A 306 -28.00 -18.77 38.96
CA PRO A 306 -26.67 -19.06 39.48
C PRO A 306 -26.37 -20.56 39.33
N ASP A 307 -25.50 -20.94 38.42
CA ASP A 307 -24.65 -22.12 38.48
C ASP A 307 -24.13 -22.51 37.06
N THR A 308 -23.01 -21.94 36.67
CA THR A 308 -22.04 -22.71 35.86
C THR A 308 -20.68 -21.97 35.86
N GLN A 309 -19.76 -22.52 36.62
CA GLN A 309 -18.34 -22.15 36.57
C GLN A 309 -17.75 -22.57 35.20
N GLY A 310 -17.51 -21.62 34.32
CA GLY A 310 -16.79 -21.80 33.08
C GLY A 310 -15.75 -20.68 32.93
N SER A 311 -14.52 -20.97 33.31
CA SER A 311 -13.34 -20.11 33.21
C SER A 311 -13.08 -19.71 31.75
N CYS A 312 -13.31 -18.45 31.40
CA CYS A 312 -12.86 -17.86 30.16
C CYS A 312 -11.59 -17.04 30.41
N LEU A 313 -10.43 -17.60 30.10
CA LEU A 313 -9.14 -16.93 30.17
C LEU A 313 -8.99 -15.98 28.99
N LEU A 314 -9.27 -14.71 29.18
CA LEU A 314 -8.83 -13.63 28.31
C LEU A 314 -7.32 -13.43 28.50
N TYR A 315 -6.56 -13.76 27.49
CA TYR A 315 -5.13 -13.51 27.40
C TYR A 315 -4.90 -12.02 27.14
N THR A 316 -4.65 -11.24 28.20
CA THR A 316 -4.12 -9.88 28.07
C THR A 316 -2.60 -9.95 28.13
N SER A 317 -1.94 -9.63 27.01
CA SER A 317 -0.49 -9.49 26.96
C SER A 317 -0.06 -8.25 27.75
N PRO A 318 0.85 -8.34 28.73
CA PRO A 318 1.30 -7.16 29.46
C PRO A 318 2.20 -6.27 28.62
N SER A 319 1.95 -4.97 28.69
CA SER A 319 2.75 -3.91 28.07
C SER A 319 4.20 -3.90 28.60
N PRO A 320 5.22 -3.59 27.77
CA PRO A 320 6.63 -3.55 28.19
C PRO A 320 7.01 -2.49 29.23
N ARG A 321 6.07 -1.69 29.73
CA ARG A 321 6.35 -0.60 30.67
C ARG A 321 6.31 -0.98 32.15
N ASP A 322 5.88 -2.20 32.50
CA ASP A 322 5.73 -2.62 33.91
C ASP A 322 6.93 -3.43 34.46
N ALA A 323 8.04 -3.53 33.71
CA ALA A 323 9.19 -4.34 34.08
C ALA A 323 10.28 -3.64 34.93
N THR A 324 10.02 -2.46 35.50
CA THR A 324 11.05 -1.70 36.23
C THR A 324 10.72 -1.37 37.70
N LEU A 325 10.05 -2.24 38.44
CA LEU A 325 9.94 -2.09 39.88
C LEU A 325 9.90 -3.45 40.57
N SER A 326 11.03 -4.13 40.73
CA SER A 326 11.32 -4.95 41.93
C SER A 326 12.74 -5.55 41.85
N ARG A 327 13.74 -4.80 42.26
CA ARG A 327 14.98 -5.34 42.80
C ARG A 327 15.31 -4.59 44.08
N MET A 328 14.98 -5.18 45.20
CA MET A 328 15.67 -4.93 46.46
C MET A 328 16.45 -6.19 46.85
N PRO A 329 17.72 -6.08 47.26
CA PRO A 329 18.51 -7.20 47.71
C PRO A 329 18.17 -7.56 49.15
N SER A 330 17.96 -8.83 49.40
CA SER A 330 17.94 -9.38 50.77
C SER A 330 19.38 -9.78 51.15
N SER A 331 19.87 -9.14 52.18
CA SER A 331 21.11 -9.47 52.89
C SER A 331 20.94 -10.70 53.77
N ALA A 332 21.78 -11.69 53.65
CA ALA A 332 22.46 -12.43 54.69
C ALA A 332 23.48 -13.35 54.05
#